data_a901727909a2e9877d0176876d25b92e
#
_entry.id   a901727909a2e9877d0176876d25b92e
#
_cell.length_a   1.000
_cell.length_b   1.000
_cell.length_c   1.000
_cell.angle_alpha   90.00
_cell.angle_beta   90.00
_cell.angle_gamma   90.00
#
_symmetry.space_group_name_H-M   'P 1'
#
loop_
_entity.id
_entity.type
_entity.pdbx_description
1 polymer ?
#
loop_
_entity_poly.entity_id
_entity_poly.type
_entity_poly.pdbx_seq_one_letter_code
_entity_poly.pdbx_strand_id
1 'polypeptide(L)'
;MCPVCQMALARVEGGFACAAGHNFDMAREGYVNLVLAQHRRSAAAGDPKESLRHRRVFLNAGHYAPLALALVDLLAAEAPQSILDVGCGEGYYLRQLAACAELADVDLYGTDVAKEAIRLAAKATPPVDCL
;
A
#
# COMPACT_ATOMS: atom_id res chain seq x y z
N MET A 1 -3.28 11.97 5.50
CA MET A 1 -2.97 13.19 6.30
C MET A 1 -1.48 13.44 6.34
N CYS A 2 -1.05 14.71 6.42
CA CYS A 2 0.36 15.09 6.49
C CYS A 2 0.98 14.62 7.83
N PRO A 3 2.10 13.88 7.81
CA PRO A 3 2.72 13.36 9.04
C PRO A 3 3.40 14.45 9.89
N VAL A 4 3.56 15.67 9.36
CA VAL A 4 4.19 16.79 10.08
C VAL A 4 3.14 17.63 10.82
N CYS A 5 2.04 18.00 10.17
CA CYS A 5 1.06 18.93 10.69
C CYS A 5 -0.39 18.40 10.73
N GLN A 6 -0.61 17.18 10.34
CA GLN A 6 -1.90 16.47 10.32
C GLN A 6 -2.99 17.09 9.43
N MET A 7 -2.64 18.09 8.61
CA MET A 7 -3.56 18.63 7.61
C MET A 7 -3.74 17.64 6.46
N ALA A 8 -4.81 17.79 5.70
CA ALA A 8 -5.06 16.97 4.51
C ALA A 8 -3.89 17.05 3.52
N LEU A 9 -3.56 15.94 2.91
CA LEU A 9 -2.65 15.87 1.76
C LEU A 9 -3.47 15.90 0.48
N ALA A 10 -3.10 16.77 -0.43
CA ALA A 10 -3.62 16.81 -1.79
C ALA A 10 -2.58 16.25 -2.76
N ARG A 11 -3.02 15.57 -3.80
CA ARG A 11 -2.15 15.12 -4.90
C ARG A 11 -1.71 16.34 -5.70
N VAL A 12 -0.41 16.44 -5.96
CA VAL A 12 0.23 17.47 -6.79
C VAL A 12 1.09 16.80 -7.84
N GLU A 13 1.64 17.58 -8.78
CA GLU A 13 2.59 17.04 -9.75
C GLU A 13 3.81 16.45 -9.02
N GLY A 14 4.07 15.18 -9.24
CA GLY A 14 5.21 14.45 -8.66
C GLY A 14 5.05 13.99 -7.20
N GLY A 15 3.88 14.13 -6.56
CA GLY A 15 3.72 13.68 -5.18
C GLY A 15 2.47 14.18 -4.46
N PHE A 16 2.64 14.49 -3.19
CA PHE A 16 1.60 15.04 -2.33
C PHE A 16 2.08 16.26 -1.54
N ALA A 17 1.20 17.22 -1.33
CA ALA A 17 1.48 18.41 -0.54
C ALA A 17 0.31 18.73 0.40
N CYS A 18 0.60 19.42 1.53
CA CYS A 18 -0.42 19.98 2.41
C CYS A 18 -0.45 21.52 2.32
N ALA A 19 -1.52 22.13 2.81
CA ALA A 19 -1.70 23.57 2.81
C ALA A 19 -0.63 24.35 3.62
N ALA A 20 0.08 23.67 4.54
CA ALA A 20 1.22 24.25 5.27
C ALA A 20 2.55 24.16 4.49
N GLY A 21 2.56 23.71 3.23
CA GLY A 21 3.73 23.67 2.37
C GLY A 21 4.64 22.45 2.57
N HIS A 22 4.24 21.43 3.35
CA HIS A 22 5.00 20.19 3.42
C HIS A 22 4.75 19.35 2.16
N ASN A 23 5.84 18.94 1.50
CA ASN A 23 5.83 18.17 0.26
C ASN A 23 6.41 16.77 0.48
N PHE A 24 5.85 15.79 -0.21
CA PHE A 24 6.25 14.39 -0.18
C PHE A 24 6.32 13.86 -1.61
N ASP A 25 7.54 13.68 -2.11
CA ASP A 25 7.77 13.25 -3.49
C ASP A 25 7.34 11.79 -3.70
N MET A 26 6.78 11.54 -4.87
CA MET A 26 6.50 10.18 -5.32
C MET A 26 7.78 9.53 -5.83
N ALA A 27 8.08 8.35 -5.33
CA ALA A 27 9.18 7.55 -5.85
C ALA A 27 8.88 7.10 -7.30
N ARG A 28 9.94 6.82 -8.07
CA ARG A 28 9.82 6.32 -9.44
C ARG A 28 8.96 5.05 -9.54
N GLU A 29 8.91 4.26 -8.48
CA GLU A 29 8.12 3.06 -8.38
C GLU A 29 6.63 3.30 -8.12
N GLY A 30 6.20 4.54 -7.82
CA GLY A 30 4.80 4.92 -7.64
C GLY A 30 4.33 4.99 -6.18
N TYR A 31 5.21 4.87 -5.19
CA TYR A 31 4.85 5.05 -3.77
C TYR A 31 5.32 6.40 -3.23
N VAL A 32 4.70 6.87 -2.14
CA VAL A 32 5.11 8.07 -1.42
C VAL A 32 5.64 7.71 -0.03
N ASN A 33 6.79 8.26 0.35
CA ASN A 33 7.37 8.02 1.67
C ASN A 33 6.89 9.07 2.68
N LEU A 34 5.96 8.68 3.53
CA LEU A 34 5.43 9.52 4.61
C LEU A 34 6.14 9.31 5.95
N VAL A 35 7.13 8.41 6.04
CA VAL A 35 7.89 8.16 7.27
C VAL A 35 8.94 9.25 7.45
N LEU A 36 8.74 10.10 8.46
CA LEU A 36 9.68 11.17 8.80
C LEU A 36 11.01 10.59 9.28
N ALA A 37 12.12 11.25 8.92
CA ALA A 37 13.47 10.81 9.29
C ALA A 37 13.65 10.65 10.81
N GLN A 38 13.06 11.52 11.60
CA GLN A 38 13.07 11.49 13.07
C GLN A 38 12.30 10.29 13.68
N HIS A 39 11.37 9.69 12.93
CA HIS A 39 10.58 8.53 13.37
C HIS A 39 11.17 7.20 12.88
N ARG A 40 12.28 7.23 12.13
CA ARG A 40 13.02 6.02 11.76
C ARG A 40 13.75 5.46 12.96
N ARG A 41 13.14 4.51 13.66
CA ARG A 41 13.75 3.83 14.81
C ARG A 41 14.87 2.87 14.44
N SER A 42 14.93 2.42 13.18
CA SER A 42 16.05 1.62 12.66
C SER A 42 16.13 1.75 11.14
N ALA A 43 17.34 1.59 10.57
CA ALA A 43 17.54 1.53 9.12
C ALA A 43 16.92 0.25 8.49
N ALA A 44 16.59 -0.74 9.32
CA ALA A 44 16.04 -2.04 8.92
C ALA A 44 14.61 -2.24 9.44
N ALA A 45 13.78 -1.19 9.41
CA ALA A 45 12.38 -1.34 9.76
C ALA A 45 11.64 -2.22 8.74
N GLY A 46 10.86 -3.17 9.23
CA GLY A 46 10.09 -4.12 8.42
C GLY A 46 10.83 -5.42 8.08
N ASP A 47 10.22 -6.25 7.25
CA ASP A 47 10.72 -7.56 6.88
C ASP A 47 11.98 -7.49 6.01
N PRO A 48 13.01 -8.35 6.24
CA PRO A 48 14.15 -8.49 5.36
C PRO A 48 13.72 -8.89 3.93
N LYS A 49 14.51 -8.49 2.93
CA LYS A 49 14.23 -8.81 1.50
C LYS A 49 14.05 -10.31 1.25
N GLU A 50 14.79 -11.14 1.93
CA GLU A 50 14.71 -12.60 1.80
C GLU A 50 13.37 -13.13 2.31
N SER A 51 12.92 -12.66 3.49
CA SER A 51 11.60 -12.98 4.03
C SER A 51 10.47 -12.54 3.11
N LEU A 52 10.55 -11.34 2.55
CA LEU A 52 9.59 -10.84 1.56
C LEU A 52 9.54 -11.72 0.31
N ARG A 53 10.71 -12.18 -0.17
CA ARG A 53 10.78 -13.08 -1.33
C ARG A 53 10.12 -14.42 -1.03
N HIS A 54 10.42 -15.03 0.11
CA HIS A 54 9.82 -16.31 0.50
C HIS A 54 8.32 -16.19 0.70
N ARG A 55 7.88 -15.13 1.37
CA ARG A 55 6.45 -14.82 1.54
C ARG A 55 5.75 -14.68 0.20
N ARG A 56 6.33 -13.97 -0.76
CA ARG A 56 5.77 -13.81 -2.11
C ARG A 56 5.63 -15.15 -2.84
N VAL A 57 6.66 -16.00 -2.79
CA VAL A 57 6.59 -17.34 -3.39
C VAL A 57 5.46 -18.15 -2.77
N PHE A 58 5.36 -18.13 -1.43
CA PHE A 58 4.32 -18.85 -0.70
C PHE A 58 2.90 -18.35 -1.01
N LEU A 59 2.70 -17.04 -1.01
CA LEU A 59 1.39 -16.44 -1.32
C LEU A 59 0.97 -16.70 -2.78
N ASN A 60 1.92 -16.58 -3.72
CA ASN A 60 1.66 -16.85 -5.14
C ASN A 60 1.44 -18.34 -5.44
N ALA A 61 1.84 -19.24 -4.56
CA ALA A 61 1.50 -20.66 -4.66
C ALA A 61 0.01 -20.94 -4.35
N GLY A 62 -0.76 -19.91 -3.96
CA GLY A 62 -2.22 -19.99 -3.79
C GLY A 62 -2.70 -20.53 -2.43
N HIS A 63 -1.78 -20.79 -1.48
CA HIS A 63 -2.17 -21.32 -0.17
C HIS A 63 -3.12 -20.40 0.60
N TYR A 64 -3.09 -19.09 0.33
CA TYR A 64 -3.96 -18.09 0.93
C TYR A 64 -5.08 -17.60 0.01
N ALA A 65 -5.25 -18.21 -1.16
CA ALA A 65 -6.32 -17.84 -2.08
C ALA A 65 -7.73 -17.93 -1.45
N PRO A 66 -8.08 -18.97 -0.67
CA PRO A 66 -9.39 -19.03 -0.01
C PRO A 66 -9.64 -17.85 0.94
N LEU A 67 -8.62 -17.44 1.71
CA LEU A 67 -8.73 -16.27 2.58
C LEU A 67 -8.88 -14.97 1.77
N ALA A 68 -8.11 -14.83 0.70
CA ALA A 68 -8.20 -13.65 -0.17
C ALA A 68 -9.59 -13.52 -0.81
N LEU A 69 -10.18 -14.63 -1.28
CA LEU A 69 -11.55 -14.65 -1.82
C LEU A 69 -12.58 -14.27 -0.75
N ALA A 70 -12.47 -14.83 0.45
CA ALA A 70 -13.38 -14.48 1.55
C ALA A 70 -13.31 -12.99 1.94
N LEU A 71 -12.11 -12.39 1.87
CA LEU A 71 -11.94 -10.93 2.07
C LEU A 71 -12.58 -10.12 0.93
N VAL A 72 -12.45 -10.57 -0.31
CA VAL A 72 -13.10 -9.94 -1.47
C VAL A 72 -14.62 -9.94 -1.28
N ASP A 73 -15.21 -11.10 -0.97
CA ASP A 73 -16.66 -11.25 -0.77
C ASP A 73 -17.17 -10.36 0.38
N LEU A 74 -16.43 -10.34 1.50
CA LEU A 74 -16.77 -9.51 2.66
C LEU A 74 -16.75 -8.03 2.32
N LEU A 75 -15.69 -7.55 1.67
CA LEU A 75 -15.51 -6.14 1.34
C LEU A 75 -16.45 -5.68 0.23
N ALA A 76 -16.72 -6.53 -0.75
CA ALA A 76 -17.71 -6.23 -1.80
C ALA A 76 -19.12 -6.07 -1.20
N ALA A 77 -19.50 -6.89 -0.21
CA ALA A 77 -20.79 -6.78 0.47
C ALA A 77 -20.96 -5.46 1.25
N GLU A 78 -19.86 -4.88 1.76
CA GLU A 78 -19.87 -3.58 2.47
C GLU A 78 -19.95 -2.37 1.52
N ALA A 79 -19.71 -2.57 0.22
CA ALA A 79 -19.70 -1.54 -0.82
C ALA A 79 -18.91 -0.27 -0.43
N PRO A 80 -17.64 -0.38 -0.01
CA PRO A 80 -16.85 0.74 0.46
C PRO A 80 -16.47 1.68 -0.69
N GLN A 81 -16.26 2.96 -0.39
CA GLN A 81 -15.68 3.91 -1.34
C GLN A 81 -14.16 3.78 -1.45
N SER A 82 -13.51 3.38 -0.35
CA SER A 82 -12.07 3.20 -0.29
C SER A 82 -11.68 2.11 0.70
N ILE A 83 -10.56 1.44 0.44
CA ILE A 83 -9.97 0.41 1.31
C ILE A 83 -8.52 0.77 1.59
N LEU A 84 -8.11 0.71 2.85
CA LEU A 84 -6.73 0.88 3.29
C LEU A 84 -6.20 -0.43 3.90
N ASP A 85 -5.18 -1.01 3.30
CA ASP A 85 -4.42 -2.14 3.84
C ASP A 85 -3.20 -1.64 4.62
N VAL A 86 -3.23 -1.79 5.95
CA VAL A 86 -2.15 -1.37 6.84
C VAL A 86 -1.20 -2.54 7.11
N GLY A 87 0.04 -2.41 6.66
CA GLY A 87 1.00 -3.52 6.64
C GLY A 87 0.83 -4.39 5.39
N CYS A 88 0.54 -3.77 4.26
CA CYS A 88 0.17 -4.45 3.01
C CYS A 88 1.28 -5.37 2.45
N GLY A 89 2.50 -5.29 2.98
CA GLY A 89 3.62 -6.06 2.48
C GLY A 89 3.88 -5.76 1.00
N GLU A 90 3.97 -6.80 0.19
CA GLU A 90 4.15 -6.70 -1.27
C GLU A 90 2.83 -6.53 -2.04
N GLY A 91 1.72 -6.25 -1.33
CA GLY A 91 0.42 -5.94 -1.91
C GLY A 91 -0.37 -7.16 -2.39
N TYR A 92 -0.17 -8.35 -1.82
CA TYR A 92 -0.86 -9.57 -2.26
C TYR A 92 -2.38 -9.44 -2.20
N TYR A 93 -2.93 -9.04 -1.05
CA TYR A 93 -4.39 -8.90 -0.88
C TYR A 93 -4.95 -7.75 -1.71
N LEU A 94 -4.26 -6.62 -1.78
CA LEU A 94 -4.68 -5.49 -2.62
C LEU A 94 -4.80 -5.88 -4.10
N ARG A 95 -3.89 -6.72 -4.61
CA ARG A 95 -4.00 -7.25 -5.98
C ARG A 95 -5.22 -8.13 -6.18
N GLN A 96 -5.60 -8.93 -5.18
CA GLN A 96 -6.81 -9.76 -5.26
C GLN A 96 -8.07 -8.88 -5.25
N LEU A 97 -8.10 -7.84 -4.41
CA LEU A 97 -9.19 -6.86 -4.38
C LEU A 97 -9.29 -6.10 -5.71
N ALA A 98 -8.17 -5.62 -6.24
CA ALA A 98 -8.12 -4.88 -7.50
C ALA A 98 -8.51 -5.72 -8.74
N ALA A 99 -8.43 -7.05 -8.65
CA ALA A 99 -8.86 -7.96 -9.71
C ALA A 99 -10.37 -8.29 -9.65
N CYS A 100 -11.07 -7.87 -8.59
CA CYS A 100 -12.50 -8.10 -8.41
C CYS A 100 -13.32 -7.02 -9.12
N ALA A 101 -14.24 -7.43 -9.97
CA ALA A 101 -15.08 -6.50 -10.74
C ALA A 101 -16.00 -5.66 -9.86
N GLU A 102 -16.50 -6.23 -8.76
CA GLU A 102 -17.36 -5.56 -7.79
C GLU A 102 -16.65 -4.43 -7.03
N LEU A 103 -15.31 -4.43 -7.02
CA LEU A 103 -14.48 -3.42 -6.38
C LEU A 103 -13.73 -2.53 -7.38
N ALA A 104 -14.10 -2.55 -8.66
CA ALA A 104 -13.38 -1.85 -9.73
C ALA A 104 -13.36 -0.32 -9.54
N ASP A 105 -14.38 0.25 -8.92
CA ASP A 105 -14.51 1.69 -8.65
C ASP A 105 -14.08 2.08 -7.22
N VAL A 106 -13.48 1.14 -6.47
CA VAL A 106 -13.04 1.37 -5.09
C VAL A 106 -11.59 1.84 -5.06
N ASP A 107 -11.32 2.95 -4.38
CA ASP A 107 -9.95 3.43 -4.18
C ASP A 107 -9.18 2.49 -3.24
N LEU A 108 -8.10 1.89 -3.73
CA LEU A 108 -7.27 0.96 -2.97
C LEU A 108 -5.95 1.60 -2.54
N TYR A 109 -5.71 1.62 -1.24
CA TYR A 109 -4.50 2.18 -0.63
C TYR A 109 -3.74 1.11 0.15
N GLY A 110 -2.40 1.12 0.06
CA GLY A 110 -1.53 0.26 0.85
C GLY A 110 -0.49 1.04 1.62
N THR A 111 -0.21 0.66 2.85
CA THR A 111 0.91 1.21 3.64
C THR A 111 1.77 0.10 4.22
N ASP A 112 3.08 0.29 4.21
CA ASP A 112 4.02 -0.60 4.89
C ASP A 112 5.27 0.16 5.34
N VAL A 113 5.85 -0.24 6.48
CA VAL A 113 7.10 0.35 7.01
C VAL A 113 8.33 -0.21 6.31
N ALA A 114 8.22 -1.37 5.68
CA ALA A 114 9.29 -2.00 4.92
C ALA A 114 9.39 -1.37 3.53
N LYS A 115 10.39 -0.53 3.31
CA LYS A 115 10.61 0.15 2.01
C LYS A 115 10.62 -0.81 0.82
N GLU A 116 11.20 -2.00 0.98
CA GLU A 116 11.24 -2.99 -0.11
C GLU A 116 9.87 -3.59 -0.39
N ALA A 117 9.05 -3.81 0.66
CA ALA A 117 7.68 -4.30 0.52
C ALA A 117 6.82 -3.31 -0.26
N ILE A 118 6.78 -2.04 0.17
CA ILE A 118 5.96 -1.01 -0.49
C ILE A 118 6.42 -0.75 -1.94
N ARG A 119 7.73 -0.86 -2.21
CA ARG A 119 8.27 -0.77 -3.56
C ARG A 119 7.81 -1.90 -4.46
N LEU A 120 7.64 -3.11 -3.93
CA LEU A 120 7.09 -4.25 -4.65
C LEU A 120 5.58 -4.11 -4.87
N ALA A 121 4.85 -3.62 -3.86
CA ALA A 121 3.42 -3.35 -3.97
C ALA A 121 3.11 -2.30 -5.05
N ALA A 122 3.84 -1.19 -5.05
CA ALA A 122 3.66 -0.12 -6.03
C ALA A 122 3.97 -0.51 -7.49
N LYS A 123 4.81 -1.55 -7.69
CA LYS A 123 5.10 -2.13 -9.02
C LYS A 123 4.12 -3.19 -9.46
N ALA A 124 3.20 -3.59 -8.60
CA ALA A 124 2.27 -4.65 -8.91
C ALA A 124 1.23 -4.20 -9.95
N THR A 125 0.70 -5.16 -10.69
CA THR A 125 -0.40 -4.95 -11.63
C THR A 125 -1.60 -5.77 -11.17
N PRO A 126 -2.79 -5.19 -11.04
CA PRO A 126 -3.14 -3.78 -11.27
C PRO A 126 -2.47 -2.83 -10.25
N PRO A 127 -2.29 -1.56 -10.60
CA PRO A 127 -1.66 -0.59 -9.71
C PRO A 127 -2.55 -0.29 -8.50
N VAL A 128 -1.93 -0.11 -7.34
CA VAL A 128 -2.58 0.37 -6.11
C VAL A 128 -1.80 1.56 -5.59
N ASP A 129 -2.51 2.52 -5.00
CA ASP A 129 -1.86 3.68 -4.40
C ASP A 129 -1.13 3.27 -3.11
N CYS A 130 0.18 3.47 -3.08
CA CYS A 130 1.06 3.08 -1.99
C CYS A 130 1.62 4.30 -1.25
N LEU A 131 1.53 4.29 0.07
CA LEU A 131 1.93 5.37 0.95
C LEU A 131 3.02 4.94 1.94
#